data_9b5dd857298ff361cd77e0ae7156d45e
#
_entry.id   9b5dd857298ff361cd77e0ae7156d45e
#
_cell.length_a   1.000
_cell.length_b   1.000
_cell.length_c   1.000
_cell.angle_alpha   90.00
_cell.angle_beta   90.00
_cell.angle_gamma   90.00
#
_symmetry.space_group_name_H-M   'P 1'
#
loop_
_entity.id
_entity.type
_entity.pdbx_description
1 polymer ?
#
loop_
_entity_poly.entity_id
_entity_poly.type
_entity_poly.pdbx_seq_one_letter_code
_entity_poly.pdbx_strand_id
1 'polypeptide(L)'
;MKVDFSRGQWDNAPLTYAYSFRFQETPVFAQEDDCIVNRKNDAFEQGFDNVTLMAEQPCAAGAAISATCSFEAYGAPLFVIAEKLHRCPDGTLRYGDYLEVVLYENGVNVWRMKMTDGKVRWVKLLGAEFPVTAGERHAFSARVTKTGLVIETCGRKFTLYVEDMYPSFYLGVSACEQINRFYDMEITEE
;
A
#
# COMPACT_ATOMS: atom_id res chain seq x y z
N MET A 1 4.76 14.97 3.38
CA MET A 1 5.08 14.22 4.61
C MET A 1 6.20 13.24 4.28
N LYS A 2 7.23 13.15 5.13
CA LYS A 2 8.31 12.17 4.97
C LYS A 2 8.54 11.45 6.30
N VAL A 3 8.65 10.15 6.26
CA VAL A 3 8.85 9.26 7.42
C VAL A 3 10.06 8.38 7.15
N ASP A 4 11.01 8.40 8.08
CA ASP A 4 12.18 7.53 8.10
C ASP A 4 11.92 6.43 9.14
N PHE A 5 11.84 5.20 8.70
CA PHE A 5 11.58 4.06 9.58
C PHE A 5 12.83 3.52 10.29
N SER A 6 14.04 4.04 9.94
CA SER A 6 15.30 3.53 10.49
C SER A 6 15.51 3.84 11.98
N ARG A 7 14.73 4.76 12.55
CA ARG A 7 14.98 5.30 13.91
C ARG A 7 13.92 4.93 14.94
N GLY A 8 12.95 4.11 14.62
CA GLY A 8 11.88 3.71 15.53
C GLY A 8 10.97 4.84 16.03
N GLN A 9 10.95 5.99 15.35
CA GLN A 9 10.19 7.18 15.75
C GLN A 9 8.95 7.43 14.88
N TRP A 10 8.63 6.49 14.03
CA TRP A 10 7.50 6.59 13.11
C TRP A 10 6.14 6.61 13.81
N ASP A 11 6.04 6.17 15.06
CA ASP A 11 4.83 6.25 15.90
C ASP A 11 4.37 7.70 16.13
N ASN A 12 5.28 8.67 15.98
CA ASN A 12 4.98 10.11 16.09
C ASN A 12 4.63 10.76 14.75
N ALA A 13 4.71 10.02 13.67
CA ALA A 13 4.27 10.51 12.37
C ALA A 13 2.73 10.57 12.31
N PRO A 14 2.14 11.44 11.44
CA PRO A 14 0.70 11.51 11.24
C PRO A 14 0.18 10.30 10.42
N LEU A 15 0.40 9.12 10.96
CA LEU A 15 0.05 7.83 10.39
C LEU A 15 -0.88 7.08 11.35
N THR A 16 -1.79 6.32 10.79
CA THR A 16 -2.72 5.50 11.55
C THR A 16 -2.92 4.16 10.86
N TYR A 17 -3.26 3.13 11.63
CA TYR A 17 -3.66 1.86 11.04
C TYR A 17 -5.09 1.92 10.51
N ALA A 18 -5.25 1.52 9.27
CA ALA A 18 -6.55 1.32 8.65
C ALA A 18 -6.63 -0.10 8.08
N TYR A 19 -7.83 -0.65 8.07
CA TYR A 19 -8.07 -2.05 7.73
C TYR A 19 -9.03 -2.15 6.54
N SER A 20 -8.77 -3.07 5.63
CA SER A 20 -9.77 -3.38 4.61
C SER A 20 -10.99 -4.02 5.26
N PHE A 21 -12.18 -3.92 4.63
CA PHE A 21 -13.38 -4.61 5.12
C PHE A 21 -13.28 -6.14 5.09
N ARG A 22 -12.27 -6.68 4.42
CA ARG A 22 -12.01 -8.13 4.37
C ARG A 22 -11.33 -8.67 5.61
N PHE A 23 -10.76 -7.79 6.42
CA PHE A 23 -9.85 -8.17 7.48
C PHE A 23 -10.55 -8.34 8.83
N GLN A 24 -10.17 -9.34 9.62
CA GLN A 24 -10.74 -9.61 10.93
C GLN A 24 -9.75 -9.46 12.09
N GLU A 25 -8.43 -9.59 11.88
CA GLU A 25 -7.44 -9.50 12.95
C GLU A 25 -6.07 -8.99 12.46
N THR A 26 -5.31 -8.41 13.37
CA THR A 26 -4.07 -7.71 13.10
C THR A 26 -2.82 -8.55 13.24
N PRO A 27 -1.84 -8.53 12.34
CA PRO A 27 -0.59 -7.97 12.75
C PRO A 27 -0.35 -6.61 12.10
N VAL A 28 0.20 -5.75 12.86
CA VAL A 28 0.71 -4.46 12.47
C VAL A 28 2.18 -4.57 12.11
N PHE A 29 2.71 -3.57 11.46
CA PHE A 29 4.15 -3.47 11.23
C PHE A 29 4.90 -3.45 12.57
N ALA A 30 6.04 -4.13 12.61
CA ALA A 30 6.96 -4.12 13.73
C ALA A 30 8.26 -3.43 13.33
N GLN A 31 8.91 -2.75 14.28
CA GLN A 31 10.24 -2.19 14.07
C GLN A 31 11.29 -3.30 14.05
N GLU A 32 12.14 -3.33 13.04
CA GLU A 32 13.35 -4.13 12.96
C GLU A 32 14.49 -3.26 12.45
N ASP A 33 15.59 -3.19 13.21
CA ASP A 33 16.79 -2.43 12.85
C ASP A 33 16.50 -1.08 12.18
N ASP A 34 16.62 -1.00 10.86
CA ASP A 34 16.47 0.19 10.06
C ASP A 34 15.18 0.22 9.21
N CYS A 35 14.18 -0.58 9.54
CA CYS A 35 12.94 -0.69 8.79
C CYS A 35 11.74 -1.03 9.66
N ILE A 36 10.55 -0.88 9.12
CA ILE A 36 9.36 -1.56 9.61
C ILE A 36 9.11 -2.81 8.78
N VAL A 37 8.70 -3.87 9.42
CA VAL A 37 8.46 -5.17 8.79
C VAL A 37 7.01 -5.60 9.01
N ASN A 38 6.42 -6.08 7.94
CA ASN A 38 5.17 -6.84 8.00
C ASN A 38 5.56 -8.32 7.90
N ARG A 39 5.20 -9.10 8.93
CA ARG A 39 5.46 -10.53 8.98
C ARG A 39 4.19 -11.30 8.69
N LYS A 40 4.32 -12.38 7.93
CA LYS A 40 3.23 -13.33 7.73
C LYS A 40 2.64 -13.75 9.08
N ASN A 41 1.33 -13.67 9.20
CA ASN A 41 0.61 -14.25 10.32
C ASN A 41 0.37 -15.73 10.02
N ASP A 42 1.01 -16.62 10.78
CA ASP A 42 0.89 -18.07 10.63
C ASP A 42 -0.54 -18.59 10.87
N ALA A 43 -1.41 -17.78 11.47
CA ALA A 43 -2.82 -18.10 11.66
C ALA A 43 -3.65 -17.99 10.36
N PHE A 44 -3.11 -17.35 9.30
CA PHE A 44 -3.79 -17.19 8.02
C PHE A 44 -3.07 -17.97 6.93
N GLU A 45 -3.60 -19.09 6.50
CA GLU A 45 -3.05 -19.90 5.40
C GLU A 45 -2.92 -19.16 4.07
N GLN A 46 -3.61 -18.03 3.89
CA GLN A 46 -3.65 -17.27 2.64
C GLN A 46 -2.86 -15.95 2.65
N GLY A 47 -2.18 -15.59 3.73
CA GLY A 47 -1.16 -14.53 3.77
C GLY A 47 -1.54 -13.14 3.27
N PHE A 48 -2.82 -12.78 3.23
CA PHE A 48 -3.25 -11.45 2.83
C PHE A 48 -3.37 -10.54 4.05
N ASP A 49 -2.38 -9.69 4.23
CA ASP A 49 -2.47 -8.63 5.22
C ASP A 49 -3.23 -7.43 4.64
N ASN A 50 -4.44 -7.25 5.12
CA ASN A 50 -5.28 -6.12 4.73
C ASN A 50 -5.17 -4.98 5.75
N VAL A 51 -3.97 -4.77 6.28
CA VAL A 51 -3.61 -3.72 7.22
C VAL A 51 -2.73 -2.72 6.52
N THR A 52 -3.10 -1.46 6.58
CA THR A 52 -2.37 -0.37 5.95
C THR A 52 -1.92 0.62 7.00
N LEU A 53 -0.65 1.00 6.99
CA LEU A 53 -0.17 2.19 7.68
C LEU A 53 -0.48 3.40 6.80
N MET A 54 -1.54 4.10 7.14
CA MET A 54 -2.22 5.10 6.32
C MET A 54 -1.93 6.52 6.81
N ALA A 55 -1.71 7.45 5.90
CA ALA A 55 -1.67 8.87 6.24
C ALA A 55 -3.03 9.34 6.79
N GLU A 56 -3.00 10.14 7.86
CA GLU A 56 -4.22 10.62 8.52
C GLU A 56 -4.99 11.65 7.71
N GLN A 57 -4.31 12.36 6.81
CA GLN A 57 -4.91 13.39 5.98
C GLN A 57 -5.18 12.90 4.57
N PRO A 58 -6.32 13.25 3.98
CA PRO A 58 -6.61 12.92 2.59
C PRO A 58 -5.77 13.78 1.65
N CYS A 59 -5.46 13.21 0.50
CA CYS A 59 -4.76 13.86 -0.61
C CYS A 59 -5.72 14.11 -1.78
N ALA A 60 -5.26 14.89 -2.77
CA ALA A 60 -5.93 15.13 -4.03
C ALA A 60 -5.06 14.70 -5.22
N ALA A 61 -5.62 14.75 -6.43
CA ALA A 61 -4.88 14.47 -7.66
C ALA A 61 -3.64 15.38 -7.79
N GLY A 62 -2.51 14.80 -8.12
CA GLY A 62 -1.17 15.38 -8.07
C GLY A 62 -0.30 14.71 -6.98
N ALA A 63 -0.90 14.26 -5.89
CA ALA A 63 -0.17 13.62 -4.81
C ALA A 63 0.51 12.32 -5.25
N ALA A 64 1.67 12.07 -4.67
CA ALA A 64 2.45 10.86 -4.88
C ALA A 64 2.87 10.24 -3.55
N ILE A 65 2.87 8.92 -3.50
CA ILE A 65 3.51 8.13 -2.45
C ILE A 65 4.74 7.45 -3.02
N SER A 66 5.82 7.45 -2.25
CA SER A 66 7.04 6.72 -2.56
C SER A 66 7.59 6.05 -1.32
N ALA A 67 8.34 4.98 -1.51
CA ALA A 67 9.01 4.25 -0.44
C ALA A 67 10.26 3.55 -0.98
N THR A 68 11.22 3.33 -0.09
CA THR A 68 12.23 2.30 -0.26
C THR A 68 11.74 1.04 0.44
N CYS A 69 11.61 -0.06 -0.29
CA CYS A 69 11.10 -1.32 0.24
C CYS A 69 11.96 -2.51 -0.21
N SER A 70 11.83 -3.61 0.51
CA SER A 70 12.35 -4.92 0.10
C SER A 70 11.37 -6.01 0.52
N PHE A 71 11.52 -7.19 -0.06
CA PHE A 71 10.70 -8.36 0.27
C PHE A 71 11.52 -9.63 0.17
N GLU A 72 11.12 -10.65 0.91
CA GLU A 72 11.64 -12.01 0.73
C GLU A 72 10.83 -12.74 -0.34
N ALA A 73 11.27 -13.94 -0.74
CA ALA A 73 10.59 -14.73 -1.76
C ALA A 73 9.07 -14.75 -1.55
N TYR A 74 8.32 -14.44 -2.59
CA TYR A 74 6.85 -14.30 -2.60
C TYR A 74 6.28 -13.13 -1.78
N GLY A 75 7.12 -12.28 -1.18
CA GLY A 75 6.65 -11.04 -0.56
C GLY A 75 6.21 -10.02 -1.59
N ALA A 76 5.30 -9.14 -1.20
CA ALA A 76 4.76 -8.13 -2.09
C ALA A 76 4.41 -6.85 -1.31
N PRO A 77 5.38 -5.92 -1.16
CA PRO A 77 5.09 -4.59 -0.64
C PRO A 77 4.16 -3.83 -1.58
N LEU A 78 3.24 -3.06 -1.03
CA LEU A 78 2.24 -2.38 -1.83
C LEU A 78 1.84 -1.01 -1.27
N PHE A 79 1.32 -0.16 -2.13
CA PHE A 79 0.61 1.05 -1.75
C PHE A 79 -0.89 0.82 -1.82
N VAL A 80 -1.60 1.36 -0.85
CA VAL A 80 -3.05 1.47 -0.84
C VAL A 80 -3.44 2.91 -1.14
N ILE A 81 -4.35 3.08 -2.09
CA ILE A 81 -4.99 4.35 -2.43
C ILE A 81 -6.47 4.15 -2.13
N ALA A 82 -6.91 4.59 -0.95
CA ALA A 82 -8.27 4.37 -0.46
C ALA A 82 -9.15 5.60 -0.71
N GLU A 83 -10.36 5.41 -1.24
CA GLU A 83 -11.31 6.51 -1.47
C GLU A 83 -11.69 7.20 -0.16
N LYS A 84 -12.01 6.43 0.87
CA LYS A 84 -12.51 6.93 2.15
C LYS A 84 -12.04 6.06 3.30
N LEU A 85 -11.90 6.70 4.47
CA LEU A 85 -11.75 6.01 5.74
C LEU A 85 -13.06 6.11 6.52
N HIS A 86 -13.51 4.98 7.05
CA HIS A 86 -14.70 4.86 7.88
C HIS A 86 -14.29 4.52 9.31
N ARG A 87 -14.71 5.33 10.27
CA ARG A 87 -14.52 5.01 11.69
C ARG A 87 -15.66 4.11 12.16
N CYS A 88 -15.31 2.90 12.57
CA CYS A 88 -16.24 1.95 13.14
C CYS A 88 -16.62 2.31 14.60
N PRO A 89 -17.71 1.75 15.16
CA PRO A 89 -18.09 1.99 16.54
C PRO A 89 -17.03 1.60 17.60
N ASP A 90 -16.19 0.64 17.30
CA ASP A 90 -15.06 0.19 18.12
C ASP A 90 -13.82 1.11 18.01
N GLY A 91 -13.91 2.18 17.21
CA GLY A 91 -12.84 3.14 16.98
C GLY A 91 -11.88 2.77 15.85
N THR A 92 -11.96 1.56 15.28
CA THR A 92 -11.11 1.15 14.16
C THR A 92 -11.42 1.94 12.90
N LEU A 93 -10.38 2.19 12.09
CA LEU A 93 -10.53 2.78 10.77
C LEU A 93 -10.58 1.69 9.71
N ARG A 94 -11.54 1.76 8.81
CA ARG A 94 -11.68 0.82 7.71
C ARG A 94 -11.82 1.54 6.36
N TYR A 95 -11.32 0.90 5.32
CA TYR A 95 -11.48 1.36 3.94
C TYR A 95 -12.17 0.27 3.10
N GLY A 96 -13.02 0.72 2.17
CA GLY A 96 -13.83 -0.16 1.31
C GLY A 96 -13.33 -0.17 -0.13
N ASP A 97 -13.58 0.89 -0.88
CA ASP A 97 -13.12 1.00 -2.27
C ASP A 97 -11.70 1.53 -2.29
N TYR A 98 -10.80 0.82 -2.98
CA TYR A 98 -9.39 1.19 -3.02
C TYR A 98 -8.65 0.59 -4.23
N LEU A 99 -7.50 1.16 -4.51
CA LEU A 99 -6.50 0.60 -5.42
C LEU A 99 -5.32 0.06 -4.62
N GLU A 100 -4.79 -1.07 -5.05
CA GLU A 100 -3.49 -1.60 -4.62
C GLU A 100 -2.51 -1.50 -5.76
N VAL A 101 -1.35 -0.89 -5.50
CA VAL A 101 -0.20 -0.89 -6.41
C VAL A 101 0.83 -1.81 -5.78
N VAL A 102 1.04 -2.97 -6.36
CA VAL A 102 1.78 -4.10 -5.76
C VAL A 102 3.09 -4.32 -6.49
N LEU A 103 4.21 -4.26 -5.79
CA LEU A 103 5.52 -4.69 -6.28
C LEU A 103 5.75 -6.14 -5.82
N TYR A 104 6.21 -7.01 -6.73
CA TYR A 104 6.48 -8.41 -6.42
C TYR A 104 7.60 -8.96 -7.34
N GLU A 105 8.07 -10.17 -7.12
CA GLU A 105 9.24 -10.77 -7.82
C GLU A 105 9.11 -10.79 -9.36
N ASN A 106 7.89 -10.79 -9.89
CA ASN A 106 7.65 -10.84 -11.34
C ASN A 106 7.10 -9.51 -11.89
N GLY A 107 7.22 -8.39 -11.15
CA GLY A 107 6.87 -7.08 -11.67
C GLY A 107 5.95 -6.22 -10.80
N VAL A 108 5.00 -5.55 -11.45
CA VAL A 108 4.01 -4.67 -10.81
C VAL A 108 2.61 -5.07 -11.23
N ASN A 109 1.72 -5.17 -10.26
CA ASN A 109 0.29 -5.30 -10.47
C ASN A 109 -0.45 -4.08 -9.91
N VAL A 110 -1.54 -3.70 -10.55
CA VAL A 110 -2.53 -2.79 -9.97
C VAL A 110 -3.87 -3.49 -9.93
N TRP A 111 -4.45 -3.50 -8.74
CA TRP A 111 -5.77 -4.05 -8.50
C TRP A 111 -6.73 -2.96 -8.03
N ARG A 112 -7.98 -3.07 -8.43
CA ARG A 112 -9.07 -2.27 -7.87
C ARG A 112 -10.00 -3.18 -7.11
N MET A 113 -10.25 -2.81 -5.87
CA MET A 113 -11.26 -3.44 -5.05
C MET A 113 -12.45 -2.51 -4.92
N LYS A 114 -13.64 -3.01 -5.20
CA LYS A 114 -14.91 -2.30 -5.01
C LYS A 114 -15.87 -3.14 -4.18
N MET A 115 -16.60 -2.46 -3.30
CA MET A 115 -17.77 -3.03 -2.63
C MET A 115 -19.02 -2.72 -3.47
N THR A 116 -19.69 -3.74 -3.99
CA THR A 116 -20.91 -3.59 -4.77
C THR A 116 -21.96 -4.57 -4.23
N ASP A 117 -23.11 -4.08 -3.79
CA ASP A 117 -24.20 -4.88 -3.22
C ASP A 117 -23.75 -5.84 -2.11
N GLY A 118 -22.87 -5.37 -1.21
CA GLY A 118 -22.29 -6.14 -0.12
C GLY A 118 -21.31 -7.24 -0.56
N LYS A 119 -20.92 -7.26 -1.83
CA LYS A 119 -19.92 -8.19 -2.38
C LYS A 119 -18.65 -7.45 -2.77
N VAL A 120 -17.53 -8.05 -2.44
CA VAL A 120 -16.20 -7.58 -2.87
C VAL A 120 -15.94 -8.03 -4.30
N ARG A 121 -15.55 -7.09 -5.16
CA ARG A 121 -15.08 -7.36 -6.53
C ARG A 121 -13.64 -6.91 -6.66
N TRP A 122 -12.81 -7.82 -7.16
CA TRP A 122 -11.42 -7.57 -7.52
C TRP A 122 -11.28 -7.49 -9.02
N VAL A 123 -10.65 -6.43 -9.50
CA VAL A 123 -10.34 -6.24 -10.91
C VAL A 123 -8.86 -5.90 -11.05
N LYS A 124 -8.12 -6.71 -11.80
CA LYS A 124 -6.74 -6.39 -12.18
C LYS A 124 -6.77 -5.33 -13.29
N LEU A 125 -6.21 -4.18 -13.01
CA LEU A 125 -6.15 -3.06 -13.95
C LEU A 125 -4.85 -3.01 -14.75
N LEU A 126 -3.74 -3.46 -14.13
CA LEU A 126 -2.41 -3.54 -14.75
C LEU A 126 -1.72 -4.82 -14.29
N GLY A 127 -1.01 -5.46 -15.20
CA GLY A 127 0.01 -6.46 -14.93
C GLY A 127 1.20 -6.17 -15.83
N ALA A 128 2.31 -5.72 -15.24
CA ALA A 128 3.56 -5.47 -15.95
C ALA A 128 4.62 -6.46 -15.45
N GLU A 129 5.04 -7.36 -16.33
CA GLU A 129 5.96 -8.44 -15.98
C GLU A 129 7.40 -8.07 -16.28
N PHE A 130 8.24 -8.12 -15.27
CA PHE A 130 9.69 -7.99 -15.32
C PHE A 130 10.30 -8.53 -14.02
N PRO A 131 11.55 -9.02 -14.05
CA PRO A 131 12.17 -9.54 -12.84
C PRO A 131 12.44 -8.43 -11.82
N VAL A 132 12.10 -8.69 -10.56
CA VAL A 132 12.44 -7.87 -9.39
C VAL A 132 13.13 -8.77 -8.37
N THR A 133 14.35 -8.41 -7.97
CA THR A 133 15.16 -9.27 -7.11
C THR A 133 14.67 -9.22 -5.66
N ALA A 134 14.28 -10.36 -5.12
CA ALA A 134 13.98 -10.50 -3.69
C ALA A 134 15.24 -10.25 -2.84
N GLY A 135 15.07 -9.64 -1.67
CA GLY A 135 16.16 -9.30 -0.75
C GLY A 135 16.86 -7.97 -1.05
N GLU A 136 16.71 -7.41 -2.24
CA GLU A 136 17.26 -6.11 -2.61
C GLU A 136 16.31 -4.97 -2.22
N ARG A 137 16.87 -3.78 -2.00
CA ARG A 137 16.09 -2.55 -1.79
C ARG A 137 15.66 -1.96 -3.13
N HIS A 138 14.38 -1.67 -3.25
CA HIS A 138 13.77 -1.09 -4.44
C HIS A 138 13.15 0.27 -4.10
N ALA A 139 13.45 1.28 -4.92
CA ALA A 139 12.67 2.51 -4.95
C ALA A 139 11.35 2.23 -5.67
N PHE A 140 10.25 2.57 -5.03
CA PHE A 140 8.91 2.34 -5.52
C PHE A 140 8.05 3.58 -5.32
N SER A 141 7.32 4.01 -6.32
CA SER A 141 6.43 5.17 -6.24
C SER A 141 5.17 5.03 -7.06
N ALA A 142 4.13 5.71 -6.61
CA ALA A 142 2.88 5.87 -7.33
C ALA A 142 2.36 7.30 -7.19
N ARG A 143 2.19 7.99 -8.31
CA ARG A 143 1.54 9.31 -8.39
C ARG A 143 0.11 9.12 -8.83
N VAL A 144 -0.82 9.73 -8.11
CA VAL A 144 -2.23 9.75 -8.47
C VAL A 144 -2.51 10.98 -9.34
N THR A 145 -3.04 10.76 -10.52
CA THR A 145 -3.47 11.82 -11.44
C THR A 145 -4.99 11.94 -11.46
N LYS A 146 -5.52 12.95 -12.13
CA LYS A 146 -6.97 13.08 -12.31
C LYS A 146 -7.64 11.90 -13.03
N THR A 147 -6.86 11.15 -13.81
CA THR A 147 -7.38 10.10 -14.68
C THR A 147 -6.69 8.75 -14.49
N GLY A 148 -5.89 8.57 -13.44
CA GLY A 148 -5.22 7.30 -13.20
C GLY A 148 -3.95 7.41 -12.38
N LEU A 149 -2.97 6.56 -12.70
CA LEU A 149 -1.73 6.42 -11.95
C LEU A 149 -0.50 6.54 -12.85
N VAL A 150 0.57 7.09 -12.29
CA VAL A 150 1.94 6.96 -12.80
C VAL A 150 2.75 6.20 -11.76
N ILE A 151 3.32 5.07 -12.15
CA ILE A 151 4.04 4.16 -11.26
C ILE A 151 5.48 4.08 -11.73
N GLU A 152 6.43 4.22 -10.81
CA GLU A 152 7.86 4.11 -11.12
C GLU A 152 8.54 3.14 -10.14
N THR A 153 9.28 2.19 -10.69
CA THR A 153 10.11 1.26 -9.93
C THR A 153 11.13 0.56 -10.85
N CYS A 154 12.27 0.14 -10.32
CA CYS A 154 13.30 -0.62 -11.05
C CYS A 154 13.69 0.02 -12.38
N GLY A 155 13.79 1.37 -12.43
CA GLY A 155 14.10 2.13 -13.63
C GLY A 155 13.01 2.12 -14.71
N ARG A 156 11.82 1.65 -14.39
CA ARG A 156 10.67 1.57 -15.29
C ARG A 156 9.57 2.54 -14.85
N LYS A 157 8.79 2.98 -15.86
CA LYS A 157 7.66 3.89 -15.65
C LYS A 157 6.44 3.33 -16.36
N PHE A 158 5.32 3.27 -15.65
CA PHE A 158 4.03 2.80 -16.15
C PHE A 158 2.99 3.89 -15.96
N THR A 159 2.15 4.10 -16.96
CA THR A 159 0.98 4.98 -16.86
C THR A 159 -0.27 4.16 -17.05
N LEU A 160 -1.19 4.29 -16.12
CA LEU A 160 -2.44 3.55 -16.11
C LEU A 160 -3.62 4.53 -16.09
N TYR A 161 -4.53 4.40 -17.04
CA TYR A 161 -5.85 5.04 -16.96
C TYR A 161 -6.75 4.25 -16.02
N VAL A 162 -7.41 4.95 -15.10
CA VAL A 162 -8.38 4.37 -14.17
C VAL A 162 -9.68 5.13 -14.30
N GLU A 163 -10.71 4.44 -14.75
CA GLU A 163 -12.07 4.99 -14.82
C GLU A 163 -12.57 5.32 -13.40
N ASP A 164 -13.26 6.46 -13.25
CA ASP A 164 -13.78 6.94 -11.96
C ASP A 164 -12.70 7.05 -10.88
N MET A 165 -11.59 7.72 -11.20
CA MET A 165 -10.54 7.98 -10.22
C MET A 165 -11.07 8.83 -9.08
N TYR A 166 -10.62 8.55 -7.86
CA TYR A 166 -11.09 9.24 -6.65
C TYR A 166 -10.70 10.73 -6.67
N PRO A 167 -11.63 11.66 -6.43
CA PRO A 167 -11.32 13.09 -6.36
C PRO A 167 -10.52 13.46 -5.11
N SER A 168 -10.67 12.69 -4.05
CA SER A 168 -9.89 12.73 -2.81
C SER A 168 -9.64 11.32 -2.34
N PHE A 169 -8.50 11.06 -1.71
CA PHE A 169 -8.09 9.71 -1.32
C PHE A 169 -7.06 9.75 -0.20
N TYR A 170 -6.88 8.63 0.46
CA TYR A 170 -5.86 8.39 1.48
C TYR A 170 -4.77 7.50 0.90
N LEU A 171 -3.52 7.77 1.28
CA LEU A 171 -2.34 7.02 0.83
C LEU A 171 -1.69 6.28 2.00
N GLY A 172 -1.27 5.06 1.78
CA GLY A 172 -0.55 4.29 2.79
C GLY A 172 0.24 3.13 2.24
N VAL A 173 1.09 2.56 3.10
CA VAL A 173 1.87 1.36 2.81
C VAL A 173 1.22 0.14 3.45
N SER A 174 1.21 -0.94 2.72
CA SER A 174 0.75 -2.26 3.15
C SER A 174 1.64 -3.33 2.53
N ALA A 175 1.36 -4.57 2.84
CA ALA A 175 2.10 -5.67 2.25
C ALA A 175 1.23 -6.93 2.25
N CYS A 176 1.45 -7.79 1.29
CA CYS A 176 0.85 -9.11 1.28
C CYS A 176 1.92 -10.20 1.18
N GLU A 177 1.54 -11.39 1.60
CA GLU A 177 2.37 -12.58 1.61
C GLU A 177 3.65 -12.40 2.45
N GLN A 178 4.43 -13.36 2.66
CA GLN A 178 5.73 -13.46 3.32
C GLN A 178 6.23 -12.20 4.10
N ILE A 179 7.52 -11.94 4.08
CA ILE A 179 8.19 -10.84 4.80
C ILE A 179 8.41 -9.67 3.85
N ASN A 180 7.93 -8.50 4.27
CA ASN A 180 8.08 -7.25 3.54
C ASN A 180 8.63 -6.18 4.47
N ARG A 181 9.51 -5.31 3.96
CA ARG A 181 10.17 -4.25 4.72
C ARG A 181 10.00 -2.92 4.03
N PHE A 182 9.74 -1.87 4.81
CA PHE A 182 9.80 -0.49 4.38
C PHE A 182 10.84 0.25 5.21
N TYR A 183 11.73 0.97 4.54
CA TYR A 183 12.83 1.74 5.15
C TYR A 183 12.47 3.21 5.31
N ASP A 184 11.66 3.72 4.41
CA ASP A 184 11.10 5.07 4.41
C ASP A 184 9.74 5.10 3.72
N MET A 185 9.04 6.22 3.88
CA MET A 185 7.86 6.56 3.10
C MET A 185 7.79 8.08 2.93
N GLU A 186 7.45 8.53 1.74
CA GLU A 186 7.21 9.95 1.49
C GLU A 186 5.90 10.15 0.74
N ILE A 187 5.09 11.11 1.20
CA ILE A 187 3.92 11.61 0.48
C ILE A 187 4.17 13.06 0.14
N THR A 188 4.10 13.37 -1.16
CA THR A 188 4.22 14.73 -1.71
C THR A 188 2.90 15.14 -2.34
N GLU A 189 2.57 16.44 -2.21
CA GLU A 189 1.45 17.10 -2.92
C GLU A 189 2.05 18.14 -3.84
N GLU A 190 1.53 18.24 -5.06
CA GLU A 190 1.89 19.31 -6.02
C GLU A 190 1.01 20.54 -5.85
#